data_9d7d9c88815e8e3c41a33209d2755242
#
_entry.id   9d7d9c88815e8e3c41a33209d2755242
#
_cell.length_a   1.000
_cell.length_b   1.000
_cell.length_c   1.000
_cell.angle_alpha   90.00
_cell.angle_beta   90.00
_cell.angle_gamma   90.00
#
_symmetry.space_group_name_H-M   'P 1'
#
loop_
_entity.id
_entity.type
_entity.pdbx_description
1 polymer ?
#
loop_
_entity_poly.entity_id
_entity_poly.type
_entity_poly.pdbx_seq_one_letter_code
_entity_poly.pdbx_strand_id
1 'polypeptide(L)'
;MPAMAEVGRRFECNEYFVPELLLAARAMKAALELIRPLLAAGGVKPTARVVLGTVKGDLHDIGKNLVGAMLEGGGYEVIDLGVNVPPEQFVAAVKGKGADIVAMSALLTTTMPAMKTTLDALQQAGVRQQVKVLVGGAPITQKYADEIGADGYSESAAGAVNAAERAMGRVSKQAPPQGNKTV
;
A
#
# COMPACT_ATOMS: atom_id res chain seq x y z
N MET A 1 -9.95 2.16 -9.80
CA MET A 1 -10.93 3.19 -10.19
C MET A 1 -10.26 4.24 -11.05
N PRO A 2 -10.75 4.53 -12.29
CA PRO A 2 -10.00 5.34 -13.26
C PRO A 2 -9.62 6.74 -12.77
N ALA A 3 -10.51 7.41 -12.01
CA ALA A 3 -10.25 8.76 -11.51
C ALA A 3 -9.02 8.85 -10.59
N MET A 4 -8.87 7.93 -9.65
CA MET A 4 -7.70 7.94 -8.74
C MET A 4 -6.41 7.51 -9.45
N ALA A 5 -6.50 6.67 -10.48
CA ALA A 5 -5.34 6.35 -11.33
C ALA A 5 -4.85 7.59 -12.09
N GLU A 6 -5.78 8.42 -12.61
CA GLU A 6 -5.42 9.69 -13.28
C GLU A 6 -4.82 10.69 -12.28
N VAL A 7 -5.36 10.80 -11.07
CA VAL A 7 -4.78 11.64 -10.01
C VAL A 7 -3.35 11.19 -9.69
N GLY A 8 -3.13 9.88 -9.55
CA GLY A 8 -1.79 9.30 -9.32
C GLY A 8 -0.82 9.62 -10.46
N ARG A 9 -1.25 9.45 -11.72
CA ARG A 9 -0.44 9.81 -12.90
C ARG A 9 -0.04 11.29 -12.89
N ARG A 10 -0.98 12.20 -12.60
CA ARG A 10 -0.70 13.63 -12.52
C ARG A 10 0.28 13.97 -11.40
N PHE A 11 0.20 13.28 -10.29
CA PHE A 11 1.17 13.41 -9.21
C PHE A 11 2.57 12.96 -9.66
N GLU A 12 2.68 11.80 -10.29
CA GLU A 12 3.97 11.27 -10.80
C GLU A 12 4.59 12.17 -11.88
N CYS A 13 3.77 12.87 -12.68
CA CYS A 13 4.21 13.84 -13.67
C CYS A 13 4.44 15.26 -13.13
N ASN A 14 4.37 15.47 -11.80
CA ASN A 14 4.46 16.79 -11.14
C ASN A 14 3.41 17.82 -11.60
N GLU A 15 2.28 17.36 -12.14
CA GLU A 15 1.11 18.21 -12.42
C GLU A 15 0.28 18.47 -11.14
N TYR A 16 0.27 17.50 -10.22
CA TYR A 16 -0.35 17.58 -8.91
C TYR A 16 0.70 17.39 -7.82
N PHE A 17 0.45 18.00 -6.66
CA PHE A 17 1.27 17.90 -5.47
C PHE A 17 0.50 17.18 -4.34
N VAL A 18 1.14 17.00 -3.18
CA VAL A 18 0.54 16.29 -2.04
C VAL A 18 -0.83 16.85 -1.63
N PRO A 19 -1.07 18.18 -1.58
CA PRO A 19 -2.39 18.72 -1.23
C PRO A 19 -3.51 18.27 -2.17
N GLU A 20 -3.29 18.31 -3.49
CA GLU A 20 -4.29 17.87 -4.49
C GLU A 20 -4.54 16.37 -4.40
N LEU A 21 -3.48 15.58 -4.16
CA LEU A 21 -3.58 14.14 -3.98
C LEU A 21 -4.44 13.79 -2.76
N LEU A 22 -4.20 14.46 -1.62
CA LEU A 22 -4.98 14.26 -0.40
C LEU A 22 -6.42 14.72 -0.54
N LEU A 23 -6.66 15.81 -1.24
CA LEU A 23 -8.02 16.31 -1.48
C LEU A 23 -8.82 15.33 -2.35
N ALA A 24 -8.22 14.82 -3.42
CA ALA A 24 -8.83 13.83 -4.29
C ALA A 24 -9.12 12.51 -3.52
N ALA A 25 -8.17 12.04 -2.70
CA ALA A 25 -8.35 10.84 -1.89
C ALA A 25 -9.48 11.00 -0.86
N ARG A 26 -9.58 12.17 -0.20
CA ARG A 26 -10.69 12.48 0.73
C ARG A 26 -12.04 12.51 0.02
N ALA A 27 -12.12 13.14 -1.14
CA ALA A 27 -13.36 13.19 -1.93
C ALA A 27 -13.80 11.78 -2.35
N MET A 28 -12.87 10.95 -2.81
CA MET A 28 -13.15 9.58 -3.19
C MET A 28 -13.59 8.74 -1.98
N LYS A 29 -12.90 8.87 -0.85
CA LYS A 29 -13.25 8.17 0.38
C LYS A 29 -14.67 8.52 0.85
N ALA A 30 -15.01 9.81 0.89
CA ALA A 30 -16.35 10.26 1.27
C ALA A 30 -17.44 9.70 0.33
N ALA A 31 -17.19 9.72 -0.98
CA ALA A 31 -18.10 9.11 -1.95
C ALA A 31 -18.27 7.60 -1.73
N LEU A 32 -17.16 6.88 -1.49
CA LEU A 32 -17.19 5.44 -1.20
C LEU A 32 -17.95 5.11 0.09
N GLU A 33 -17.80 5.91 1.13
CA GLU A 33 -18.52 5.72 2.40
C GLU A 33 -20.03 5.81 2.20
N LEU A 34 -20.51 6.74 1.37
CA LEU A 34 -21.92 6.89 1.06
C LEU A 34 -22.50 5.71 0.26
N ILE A 35 -21.74 5.18 -0.68
CA ILE A 35 -22.21 4.10 -1.56
C ILE A 35 -21.89 2.70 -1.01
N ARG A 36 -21.00 2.57 -0.03
CA ARG A 36 -20.59 1.27 0.55
C ARG A 36 -21.74 0.39 0.99
N PRO A 37 -22.80 0.90 1.68
CA PRO A 37 -23.97 0.07 2.04
C PRO A 37 -24.69 -0.50 0.81
N LEU A 38 -24.80 0.30 -0.28
CA LEU A 38 -25.42 -0.13 -1.53
C LEU A 38 -24.59 -1.18 -2.25
N LEU A 39 -23.25 -0.99 -2.28
CA LEU A 39 -22.32 -1.96 -2.83
C LEU A 39 -22.38 -3.29 -2.07
N ALA A 40 -22.39 -3.24 -0.73
CA ALA A 40 -22.51 -4.43 0.11
C ALA A 40 -23.83 -5.17 -0.11
N ALA A 41 -24.95 -4.45 -0.21
CA ALA A 41 -26.26 -5.02 -0.55
C ALA A 41 -26.28 -5.67 -1.95
N GLY A 42 -25.49 -5.12 -2.90
CA GLY A 42 -25.28 -5.67 -4.23
C GLY A 42 -24.24 -6.80 -4.30
N GLY A 43 -23.68 -7.23 -3.16
CA GLY A 43 -22.67 -8.30 -3.10
C GLY A 43 -21.27 -7.87 -3.59
N VAL A 44 -21.04 -6.58 -3.80
CA VAL A 44 -19.74 -6.05 -4.21
C VAL A 44 -18.80 -6.02 -3.02
N LYS A 45 -17.72 -6.78 -3.10
CA LYS A 45 -16.65 -6.79 -2.07
C LYS A 45 -15.58 -5.72 -2.38
N PRO A 46 -14.85 -5.24 -1.37
CA PRO A 46 -13.66 -4.41 -1.59
C PRO A 46 -12.66 -5.14 -2.49
N THR A 47 -11.82 -4.37 -3.17
CA THR A 47 -10.77 -4.90 -4.07
C THR A 47 -9.91 -5.93 -3.36
N ALA A 48 -9.39 -5.58 -2.20
CA ALA A 48 -8.70 -6.45 -1.25
C ALA A 48 -8.60 -5.73 0.10
N ARG A 49 -8.24 -6.47 1.14
CA ARG A 49 -8.02 -5.92 2.48
C ARG A 49 -6.53 -5.77 2.73
N VAL A 50 -6.10 -4.55 3.07
CA VAL A 50 -4.70 -4.18 3.29
C VAL A 50 -4.48 -3.84 4.76
N VAL A 51 -3.58 -4.55 5.41
CA VAL A 51 -3.01 -4.17 6.70
C VAL A 51 -1.81 -3.28 6.43
N LEU A 52 -1.84 -2.04 6.94
CA LEU A 52 -0.80 -1.03 6.72
C LEU A 52 -0.18 -0.61 8.05
N GLY A 53 1.13 -0.50 8.13
CA GLY A 53 1.81 -0.03 9.34
C GLY A 53 3.25 0.40 9.10
N THR A 54 3.72 1.32 9.95
CA THR A 54 5.14 1.65 10.05
C THR A 54 5.81 0.67 11.01
N VAL A 55 6.90 0.07 10.57
CA VAL A 55 7.56 -1.02 11.30
C VAL A 55 8.09 -0.60 12.67
N LYS A 56 8.37 -1.58 13.51
CA LYS A 56 8.92 -1.39 14.88
C LYS A 56 10.16 -0.50 14.87
N GLY A 57 10.17 0.46 15.81
CA GLY A 57 11.26 1.43 15.98
C GLY A 57 11.14 2.67 15.09
N ASP A 58 10.18 2.72 14.18
CA ASP A 58 9.96 3.84 13.28
C ASP A 58 8.64 4.56 13.60
N LEU A 59 8.67 5.90 13.67
CA LEU A 59 7.53 6.74 14.06
C LEU A 59 7.01 7.59 12.90
N HIS A 60 7.59 7.47 11.70
CA HIS A 60 7.20 8.28 10.56
C HIS A 60 5.92 7.74 9.91
N ASP A 61 4.92 8.58 9.74
CA ASP A 61 3.61 8.19 9.26
C ASP A 61 3.10 8.97 8.04
N ILE A 62 3.70 10.11 7.69
CA ILE A 62 3.21 10.98 6.60
C ILE A 62 3.11 10.19 5.29
N GLY A 63 4.18 9.52 4.88
CA GLY A 63 4.21 8.70 3.67
C GLY A 63 3.24 7.51 3.75
N LYS A 64 3.20 6.84 4.90
CA LYS A 64 2.28 5.73 5.17
C LYS A 64 0.82 6.17 5.04
N ASN A 65 0.46 7.29 5.64
CA ASN A 65 -0.91 7.83 5.59
C ASN A 65 -1.32 8.19 4.16
N LEU A 66 -0.37 8.73 3.38
CA LEU A 66 -0.60 9.01 1.96
C LEU A 66 -0.83 7.74 1.15
N VAL A 67 -0.04 6.68 1.38
CA VAL A 67 -0.24 5.36 0.79
C VAL A 67 -1.61 4.79 1.17
N GLY A 68 -2.00 4.89 2.44
CA GLY A 68 -3.31 4.44 2.92
C GLY A 68 -4.46 5.14 2.19
N ALA A 69 -4.38 6.47 2.07
CA ALA A 69 -5.39 7.27 1.36
C ALA A 69 -5.48 6.88 -0.13
N MET A 70 -4.35 6.63 -0.80
CA MET A 70 -4.33 6.19 -2.19
C MET A 70 -4.93 4.80 -2.38
N LEU A 71 -4.62 3.86 -1.48
CA LEU A 71 -5.21 2.52 -1.49
C LEU A 71 -6.72 2.56 -1.24
N GLU A 72 -7.19 3.35 -0.25
CA GLU A 72 -8.63 3.55 -0.03
C GLU A 72 -9.31 4.13 -1.28
N GLY A 73 -8.71 5.15 -1.89
CA GLY A 73 -9.17 5.72 -3.17
C GLY A 73 -9.15 4.71 -4.32
N GLY A 74 -8.28 3.72 -4.28
CA GLY A 74 -8.21 2.57 -5.20
C GLY A 74 -9.24 1.47 -4.91
N GLY A 75 -10.09 1.64 -3.89
CA GLY A 75 -11.15 0.67 -3.54
C GLY A 75 -10.69 -0.46 -2.62
N TYR A 76 -9.51 -0.34 -2.00
CA TYR A 76 -9.04 -1.26 -0.98
C TYR A 76 -9.67 -0.92 0.39
N GLU A 77 -9.85 -1.94 1.22
CA GLU A 77 -10.17 -1.75 2.64
C GLU A 77 -8.85 -1.67 3.41
N VAL A 78 -8.51 -0.50 3.95
CA VAL A 78 -7.26 -0.28 4.66
C VAL A 78 -7.47 -0.37 6.16
N ILE A 79 -6.65 -1.20 6.81
CA ILE A 79 -6.56 -1.38 8.25
C ILE A 79 -5.22 -0.82 8.69
N ASP A 80 -5.22 0.42 9.16
CA ASP A 80 -4.02 1.09 9.64
C ASP A 80 -3.68 0.64 11.07
N LEU A 81 -2.49 0.09 11.25
CA LEU A 81 -1.95 -0.32 12.56
C LEU A 81 -1.18 0.81 13.25
N GLY A 82 -1.00 1.95 12.58
CA GLY A 82 -0.24 3.09 13.11
C GLY A 82 1.27 2.96 12.88
N VAL A 83 2.03 3.42 13.86
CA VAL A 83 3.50 3.49 13.84
C VAL A 83 4.11 2.59 14.92
N ASN A 84 5.41 2.32 14.80
CA ASN A 84 6.14 1.45 15.75
C ASN A 84 5.47 0.09 15.94
N VAL A 85 4.97 -0.48 14.85
CA VAL A 85 4.17 -1.71 14.86
C VAL A 85 5.10 -2.92 14.97
N PRO A 86 5.02 -3.70 16.05
CA PRO A 86 5.82 -4.91 16.19
C PRO A 86 5.31 -6.02 15.26
N PRO A 87 6.19 -6.99 14.87
CA PRO A 87 5.85 -8.08 13.96
C PRO A 87 4.60 -8.86 14.36
N GLU A 88 4.39 -9.07 15.64
CA GLU A 88 3.27 -9.84 16.19
C GLU A 88 1.91 -9.19 15.91
N GLN A 89 1.87 -7.85 15.84
CA GLN A 89 0.64 -7.12 15.47
C GLN A 89 0.29 -7.30 14.00
N PHE A 90 1.26 -7.32 13.09
CA PHE A 90 1.02 -7.66 11.69
C PHE A 90 0.47 -9.08 11.56
N VAL A 91 1.08 -10.05 12.26
CA VAL A 91 0.61 -11.44 12.29
C VAL A 91 -0.82 -11.53 12.83
N ALA A 92 -1.10 -10.86 13.95
CA ALA A 92 -2.43 -10.86 14.55
C ALA A 92 -3.48 -10.24 13.64
N ALA A 93 -3.14 -9.14 12.94
CA ALA A 93 -4.04 -8.50 11.98
C ALA A 93 -4.32 -9.40 10.78
N VAL A 94 -3.33 -10.12 10.25
CA VAL A 94 -3.54 -11.09 9.17
C VAL A 94 -4.50 -12.19 9.61
N LYS A 95 -4.27 -12.81 10.78
CA LYS A 95 -5.11 -13.89 11.31
C LYS A 95 -6.52 -13.44 11.67
N GLY A 96 -6.64 -12.27 12.30
CA GLY A 96 -7.91 -11.83 12.88
C GLY A 96 -8.80 -11.06 11.90
N LYS A 97 -8.22 -10.44 10.86
CA LYS A 97 -8.96 -9.55 9.97
C LYS A 97 -9.02 -10.03 8.52
N GLY A 98 -8.39 -11.18 8.21
CA GLY A 98 -8.43 -11.77 6.87
C GLY A 98 -7.80 -10.84 5.83
N ALA A 99 -6.60 -10.33 6.10
CA ALA A 99 -5.88 -9.47 5.19
C ALA A 99 -5.40 -10.24 3.96
N ASP A 100 -5.46 -9.60 2.80
CA ASP A 100 -4.91 -10.10 1.54
C ASP A 100 -3.50 -9.51 1.31
N ILE A 101 -3.25 -8.32 1.86
CA ILE A 101 -1.99 -7.58 1.68
C ILE A 101 -1.51 -7.08 3.04
N VAL A 102 -0.21 -7.19 3.29
CA VAL A 102 0.52 -6.50 4.35
C VAL A 102 1.41 -5.44 3.71
N ALA A 103 1.19 -4.17 4.03
CA ALA A 103 1.99 -3.05 3.54
C ALA A 103 2.80 -2.44 4.69
N MET A 104 4.12 -2.39 4.53
CA MET A 104 5.06 -1.93 5.54
C MET A 104 5.81 -0.68 5.10
N SER A 105 5.94 0.30 6.00
CA SER A 105 6.71 1.52 5.80
C SER A 105 7.89 1.60 6.76
N ALA A 106 9.04 2.09 6.27
CA ALA A 106 10.19 2.50 7.08
C ALA A 106 10.87 3.70 6.45
N LEU A 107 11.27 4.69 7.27
CA LEU A 107 11.96 5.89 6.80
C LEU A 107 13.45 5.89 7.13
N LEU A 108 13.88 5.11 8.10
CA LEU A 108 15.28 5.07 8.54
C LEU A 108 15.96 3.78 8.10
N THR A 109 17.20 3.88 7.68
CA THR A 109 18.01 2.69 7.34
C THR A 109 18.17 1.74 8.54
N THR A 110 18.14 2.30 9.76
CA THR A 110 18.20 1.53 11.01
C THR A 110 16.91 0.76 11.32
N THR A 111 15.77 1.14 10.74
CA THR A 111 14.47 0.46 10.93
C THR A 111 14.12 -0.50 9.79
N MET A 112 14.80 -0.43 8.64
CA MET A 112 14.61 -1.37 7.52
C MET A 112 14.65 -2.85 7.95
N PRO A 113 15.58 -3.31 8.81
CA PRO A 113 15.63 -4.72 9.23
C PRO A 113 14.35 -5.23 9.88
N ALA A 114 13.53 -4.35 10.47
CA ALA A 114 12.25 -4.73 11.06
C ALA A 114 11.24 -5.23 10.01
N MET A 115 11.37 -4.85 8.72
CA MET A 115 10.58 -5.43 7.63
C MET A 115 10.88 -6.91 7.46
N LYS A 116 12.17 -7.28 7.42
CA LYS A 116 12.59 -8.69 7.33
C LYS A 116 12.12 -9.47 8.54
N THR A 117 12.27 -8.91 9.74
CA THR A 117 11.79 -9.54 10.98
C THR A 117 10.27 -9.79 10.91
N THR A 118 9.51 -8.88 10.35
CA THR A 118 8.06 -9.04 10.18
C THR A 118 7.73 -10.14 9.16
N LEU A 119 8.46 -10.20 8.05
CA LEU A 119 8.33 -11.30 7.07
C LEU A 119 8.62 -12.66 7.71
N ASP A 120 9.67 -12.76 8.52
CA ASP A 120 10.04 -13.98 9.23
C ASP A 120 8.95 -14.38 10.24
N ALA A 121 8.37 -13.42 10.96
CA ALA A 121 7.26 -13.67 11.87
C ALA A 121 5.99 -14.17 11.14
N LEU A 122 5.66 -13.61 9.97
CA LEU A 122 4.58 -14.12 9.13
C LEU A 122 4.84 -15.55 8.65
N GLN A 123 6.10 -15.87 8.31
CA GLN A 123 6.51 -17.21 7.90
C GLN A 123 6.40 -18.20 9.08
N GLN A 124 6.93 -17.85 10.25
CA GLN A 124 6.86 -18.67 11.45
C GLN A 124 5.42 -18.92 11.91
N ALA A 125 4.55 -17.93 11.73
CA ALA A 125 3.12 -18.03 12.05
C ALA A 125 2.31 -18.83 11.02
N GLY A 126 2.92 -19.29 9.91
CA GLY A 126 2.28 -20.04 8.84
C GLY A 126 1.31 -19.23 7.97
N VAL A 127 1.40 -17.90 7.99
CA VAL A 127 0.48 -17.03 7.25
C VAL A 127 1.13 -16.28 6.08
N ARG A 128 2.46 -16.39 5.88
CA ARG A 128 3.18 -15.68 4.82
C ARG A 128 2.61 -15.94 3.42
N GLN A 129 2.18 -17.15 3.14
CA GLN A 129 1.62 -17.55 1.84
C GLN A 129 0.16 -17.12 1.64
N GLN A 130 -0.49 -16.67 2.70
CA GLN A 130 -1.89 -16.22 2.64
C GLN A 130 -1.99 -14.75 2.23
N VAL A 131 -0.89 -13.99 2.31
CA VAL A 131 -0.85 -12.55 2.05
C VAL A 131 0.24 -12.17 1.06
N LYS A 132 0.04 -11.07 0.36
CA LYS A 132 1.08 -10.37 -0.38
C LYS A 132 1.73 -9.33 0.52
N VAL A 133 3.05 -9.21 0.47
CA VAL A 133 3.80 -8.24 1.29
C VAL A 133 4.37 -7.16 0.39
N LEU A 134 3.98 -5.92 0.66
CA LEU A 134 4.47 -4.72 -0.02
C LEU A 134 5.33 -3.90 0.95
N VAL A 135 6.39 -3.32 0.44
CA VAL A 135 7.29 -2.48 1.22
C VAL A 135 7.54 -1.14 0.52
N GLY A 136 7.74 -0.09 1.31
CA GLY A 136 8.04 1.25 0.81
C GLY A 136 8.62 2.15 1.89
N GLY A 137 9.07 3.31 1.46
CA GLY A 137 9.72 4.32 2.29
C GLY A 137 11.01 4.81 1.64
N ALA A 138 11.49 6.01 2.02
CA ALA A 138 12.57 6.68 1.32
C ALA A 138 13.88 5.86 1.16
N PRO A 139 14.34 5.06 2.14
CA PRO A 139 15.55 4.26 1.98
C PRO A 139 15.31 2.90 1.31
N ILE A 140 14.04 2.54 1.05
CA ILE A 140 13.69 1.24 0.48
C ILE A 140 13.91 1.25 -1.03
N THR A 141 14.45 0.16 -1.55
CA THR A 141 14.69 -0.04 -2.98
C THR A 141 14.08 -1.35 -3.44
N GLN A 142 13.88 -1.51 -4.75
CA GLN A 142 13.44 -2.79 -5.32
C GLN A 142 14.40 -3.92 -4.94
N LYS A 143 15.71 -3.67 -4.99
CA LYS A 143 16.73 -4.65 -4.61
C LYS A 143 16.53 -5.14 -3.18
N TYR A 144 16.31 -4.21 -2.23
CA TYR A 144 16.06 -4.58 -0.84
C TYR A 144 14.76 -5.38 -0.68
N ALA A 145 13.68 -4.98 -1.37
CA ALA A 145 12.43 -5.72 -1.37
C ALA A 145 12.61 -7.17 -1.83
N ASP A 146 13.37 -7.37 -2.91
CA ASP A 146 13.69 -8.69 -3.45
C ASP A 146 14.53 -9.51 -2.46
N GLU A 147 15.56 -8.90 -1.85
CA GLU A 147 16.45 -9.53 -0.86
C GLU A 147 15.70 -10.04 0.37
N ILE A 148 14.70 -9.29 0.87
CA ILE A 148 13.93 -9.72 2.05
C ILE A 148 12.77 -10.65 1.69
N GLY A 149 12.45 -10.84 0.42
CA GLY A 149 11.36 -11.68 -0.07
C GLY A 149 9.99 -11.02 0.00
N ALA A 150 9.90 -9.70 -0.18
CA ALA A 150 8.65 -8.99 -0.37
C ALA A 150 8.05 -9.27 -1.76
N ASP A 151 6.72 -9.18 -1.89
CA ASP A 151 6.02 -9.43 -3.16
C ASP A 151 5.93 -8.17 -4.04
N GLY A 152 6.26 -6.99 -3.49
CA GLY A 152 6.27 -5.76 -4.25
C GLY A 152 6.84 -4.58 -3.49
N TYR A 153 7.22 -3.57 -4.27
CA TYR A 153 7.79 -2.31 -3.81
C TYR A 153 7.15 -1.15 -4.59
N SER A 154 7.08 0.00 -3.94
CA SER A 154 6.77 1.26 -4.59
C SER A 154 7.57 2.40 -3.98
N GLU A 155 8.11 3.24 -4.85
CA GLU A 155 8.82 4.47 -4.49
C GLU A 155 7.85 5.60 -4.09
N SER A 156 6.62 5.57 -4.63
CA SER A 156 5.62 6.62 -4.42
C SER A 156 4.30 6.06 -3.87
N ALA A 157 3.51 6.94 -3.25
CA ALA A 157 2.18 6.58 -2.78
C ALA A 157 1.23 6.22 -3.92
N ALA A 158 1.34 6.89 -5.06
CA ALA A 158 0.55 6.58 -6.26
C ALA A 158 0.94 5.22 -6.83
N GLY A 159 2.24 4.93 -6.91
CA GLY A 159 2.75 3.64 -7.37
C GLY A 159 2.39 2.47 -6.44
N ALA A 160 2.07 2.73 -5.17
CA ALA A 160 1.67 1.68 -4.22
C ALA A 160 0.37 0.96 -4.65
N VAL A 161 -0.57 1.67 -5.26
CA VAL A 161 -1.81 1.07 -5.82
C VAL A 161 -1.46 0.11 -6.94
N ASN A 162 -0.59 0.53 -7.87
CA ASN A 162 -0.13 -0.30 -8.98
C ASN A 162 0.66 -1.53 -8.48
N ALA A 163 1.47 -1.37 -7.42
CA ALA A 163 2.19 -2.47 -6.80
C ALA A 163 1.23 -3.49 -6.17
N ALA A 164 0.17 -3.01 -5.50
CA ALA A 164 -0.87 -3.87 -4.94
C ALA A 164 -1.63 -4.64 -6.03
N GLU A 165 -2.01 -3.99 -7.13
CA GLU A 165 -2.67 -4.64 -8.27
C GLU A 165 -1.80 -5.73 -8.88
N ARG A 166 -0.50 -5.45 -9.10
CA ARG A 166 0.45 -6.44 -9.63
C ARG A 166 0.62 -7.63 -8.69
N ALA A 167 0.81 -7.37 -7.40
CA ALA A 167 0.99 -8.43 -6.40
C ALA A 167 -0.23 -9.35 -6.31
N MET A 168 -1.44 -8.80 -6.52
CA MET A 168 -2.70 -9.56 -6.55
C MET A 168 -2.98 -10.22 -7.91
N GLY A 169 -2.07 -10.16 -8.87
CA GLY A 169 -2.27 -10.71 -10.22
C GLY A 169 -3.31 -9.95 -11.06
N ARG A 170 -3.65 -8.73 -10.68
CA ARG A 170 -4.59 -7.86 -11.38
C ARG A 170 -3.79 -6.91 -12.27
N VAL A 171 -3.44 -7.37 -13.47
CA VAL A 171 -2.67 -6.54 -14.42
C VAL A 171 -3.55 -5.42 -14.95
N SER A 172 -3.32 -4.19 -14.50
CA SER A 172 -3.82 -3.04 -15.25
C SER A 172 -3.05 -2.97 -16.57
N LYS A 173 -3.76 -2.95 -17.71
CA LYS A 173 -3.19 -2.70 -19.03
C LYS A 173 -2.81 -1.22 -19.15
N GLN A 174 -1.84 -0.76 -18.38
CA GLN A 174 -1.22 0.55 -18.61
C GLN A 174 0.22 0.33 -19.06
N ALA A 175 0.49 0.81 -20.28
CA ALA A 175 1.83 0.82 -20.85
C ALA A 175 2.79 1.63 -19.93
N PRO A 176 4.08 1.25 -19.87
CA PRO A 176 5.08 2.04 -19.16
C PRO A 176 5.15 3.45 -19.77
N PRO A 177 5.42 4.48 -18.98
CA PRO A 177 5.63 5.83 -19.49
C PRO A 177 6.77 5.78 -20.52
N GLN A 178 6.46 6.20 -21.75
CA GLN A 178 7.49 6.34 -22.76
C GLN A 178 8.43 7.45 -22.28
N GLY A 179 9.66 7.06 -21.96
CA GLY A 179 10.72 7.99 -21.61
C GLY A 179 10.87 9.04 -22.71
N ASN A 180 10.63 10.28 -22.34
CA ASN A 180 10.84 11.44 -23.19
C ASN A 180 12.35 11.55 -23.45
N LYS A 181 12.81 11.04 -24.59
CA LYS A 181 14.15 11.34 -25.08
C LYS A 181 14.17 12.82 -25.46
N THR A 182 14.64 13.64 -24.54
CA THR A 182 15.00 15.03 -24.86
C THR A 182 16.24 15.00 -25.75
N VAL A 183 16.07 15.53 -26.95
CA VAL A 183 17.16 15.91 -27.88
C VAL A 183 17.82 17.17 -27.33
#